data_7343e9d6721ea1378e1c233b24177bdc
#
_entry.id   7343e9d6721ea1378e1c233b24177bdc
#
_cell.length_a   1.000
_cell.length_b   1.000
_cell.length_c   1.000
_cell.angle_alpha   90.00
_cell.angle_beta   90.00
_cell.angle_gamma   90.00
#
_symmetry.space_group_name_H-M   'P 1'
#
loop_
_entity.id
_entity.type
_entity.pdbx_description
1 polymer ?
#
loop_
_entity_poly.entity_id
_entity_poly.type
_entity_poly.pdbx_seq_one_letter_code
_entity_poly.pdbx_strand_id
1 'polypeptide(L)'
;MTIGILPEYALLEMFGFYVDEAQAVEEAQTEDDTQAVDNARDIEKWHTLVHVCRQWRYVVFASPRRLKLRLLCTDRRPVREMLCIWPATLPIVIWSNHRPISLMDGVDNIIAALEHPDRVCRIDLRSVPSSLLERLADLMQRPFPALEYLELRTENEAAPDVSDSFLGGPAPHLRSLLLKTVPFPALQKLLLSASHLVRLNLWNIPHTLYTTPEAMIACLSSLPKLETLRLGFRSPRPHLNLTNGPLPQPRTELPFLTSLRFLGDSEYLEDLVAWITAPLLNTVKITFFDQPVFEISHLPRFISRAEKLNALNQIDLMFDSRSVAATLSPQSGEANCPRLRLEISSTESDWQLSSLVQVCRQSLPTLSTLKRLDIREGQYPRPRWQDNNEEDAHWLVLLQLFTAVEDLHLSKRLALHVAPALQDLAEERAAVVLPALQNVFIERLPPTGIIRRAIKQFAAARQRLDRPITIKRRKRE
;
A
#
# COMPACT_ATOMS: atom_id res chain seq x y z
N MET A 1 -52.53 2.74 0.75
CA MET A 1 -51.89 3.63 1.78
C MET A 1 -51.05 4.64 1.03
N THR A 2 -51.34 5.92 1.19
CA THR A 2 -50.52 6.98 0.58
C THR A 2 -49.30 7.22 1.47
N ILE A 3 -48.13 7.14 0.87
CA ILE A 3 -46.79 7.35 1.55
C ILE A 3 -46.74 8.69 2.33
N GLY A 4 -47.60 9.66 1.99
CA GLY A 4 -47.74 10.95 2.68
C GLY A 4 -48.30 10.90 4.10
N ILE A 5 -48.69 9.70 4.62
CA ILE A 5 -49.20 9.52 6.00
C ILE A 5 -48.06 9.09 6.94
N LEU A 6 -46.84 8.74 6.41
CA LEU A 6 -45.74 8.31 7.26
C LEU A 6 -45.17 9.51 8.05
N PRO A 7 -44.91 9.33 9.36
CA PRO A 7 -44.23 10.35 10.14
C PRO A 7 -42.82 10.61 9.67
N GLU A 8 -42.31 11.83 9.84
CA GLU A 8 -41.01 12.27 9.35
C GLU A 8 -39.85 11.35 9.78
N TYR A 9 -39.87 10.84 10.98
CA TYR A 9 -38.84 9.94 11.49
C TYR A 9 -38.78 8.62 10.70
N ALA A 10 -39.93 8.07 10.27
CA ALA A 10 -40.00 6.85 9.49
C ALA A 10 -39.50 7.09 8.07
N LEU A 11 -39.83 8.24 7.49
CA LEU A 11 -39.27 8.66 6.20
C LEU A 11 -37.74 8.81 6.28
N LEU A 12 -37.22 9.42 7.34
CA LEU A 12 -35.78 9.59 7.51
C LEU A 12 -35.03 8.26 7.68
N GLU A 13 -35.59 7.29 8.40
CA GLU A 13 -35.01 5.94 8.47
C GLU A 13 -34.98 5.27 7.09
N MET A 14 -36.08 5.30 6.35
CA MET A 14 -36.15 4.75 4.99
C MET A 14 -35.15 5.43 4.05
N PHE A 15 -35.03 6.75 4.12
CA PHE A 15 -34.08 7.52 3.32
C PHE A 15 -32.64 7.22 3.72
N GLY A 16 -32.38 7.06 5.01
CA GLY A 16 -31.07 6.65 5.54
C GLY A 16 -30.64 5.31 4.93
N PHE A 17 -31.47 4.28 5.00
CA PHE A 17 -31.17 2.98 4.37
C PHE A 17 -30.89 3.11 2.86
N TYR A 18 -31.69 3.88 2.15
CA TYR A 18 -31.53 4.07 0.69
C TYR A 18 -30.21 4.78 0.34
N VAL A 19 -29.78 5.74 1.16
CA VAL A 19 -28.53 6.49 0.93
C VAL A 19 -27.32 5.73 1.44
N ASP A 20 -27.41 5.07 2.62
CA ASP A 20 -26.30 4.33 3.26
C ASP A 20 -25.91 3.07 2.45
N GLU A 21 -26.89 2.37 1.83
CA GLU A 21 -26.60 1.23 0.94
C GLU A 21 -25.63 1.63 -0.20
N ALA A 22 -25.79 2.85 -0.68
CA ALA A 22 -24.92 3.43 -1.71
C ALA A 22 -23.52 3.78 -1.19
N GLN A 23 -23.40 4.24 0.07
CA GLN A 23 -22.13 4.70 0.65
C GLN A 23 -21.28 3.56 1.22
N ALA A 24 -21.88 2.46 1.65
CA ALA A 24 -21.15 1.28 2.15
C ALA A 24 -20.23 0.68 1.07
N VAL A 25 -20.57 0.84 -0.19
CA VAL A 25 -19.74 0.42 -1.33
C VAL A 25 -18.49 1.31 -1.48
N GLU A 26 -18.56 2.59 -1.10
CA GLU A 26 -17.44 3.55 -1.18
C GLU A 26 -16.35 3.27 -0.13
N GLU A 27 -16.72 2.86 1.08
CA GLU A 27 -15.77 2.61 2.18
C GLU A 27 -15.00 1.29 2.03
N ALA A 28 -15.59 0.30 1.35
CA ALA A 28 -15.01 -1.03 1.15
C ALA A 28 -13.97 -1.11 0.02
N GLN A 29 -13.88 -0.09 -0.84
CA GLN A 29 -13.04 -0.14 -2.04
C GLN A 29 -11.68 0.49 -1.80
N THR A 30 -10.76 -0.35 -1.44
CA THR A 30 -9.32 -0.09 -1.47
C THR A 30 -8.72 -0.65 -2.76
N GLU A 31 -7.94 0.20 -3.44
CA GLU A 31 -6.86 -0.16 -4.39
C GLU A 31 -7.18 -0.39 -5.87
N ASP A 32 -8.41 -0.58 -6.34
CA ASP A 32 -8.66 -0.78 -7.78
C ASP A 32 -9.29 0.45 -8.43
N ASP A 33 -8.48 1.16 -9.25
CA ASP A 33 -8.80 2.45 -9.88
C ASP A 33 -9.97 2.39 -10.90
N THR A 34 -10.46 1.21 -11.25
CA THR A 34 -11.48 1.03 -12.29
C THR A 34 -12.92 1.26 -11.84
N GLN A 35 -13.20 1.16 -10.54
CA GLN A 35 -14.56 1.28 -9.97
C GLN A 35 -14.94 2.69 -9.50
N ALA A 36 -14.03 3.65 -9.57
CA ALA A 36 -14.26 5.02 -9.08
C ALA A 36 -15.40 5.79 -9.81
N VAL A 37 -15.78 5.36 -11.01
CA VAL A 37 -16.83 6.03 -11.81
C VAL A 37 -18.25 5.72 -11.31
N ASP A 38 -18.47 4.50 -10.83
CA ASP A 38 -19.79 4.10 -10.31
C ASP A 38 -20.04 4.71 -8.93
N ASN A 39 -18.99 4.90 -8.12
CA ASN A 39 -19.07 5.52 -6.80
C ASN A 39 -19.51 6.99 -6.84
N ALA A 40 -19.14 7.72 -7.89
CA ALA A 40 -19.55 9.13 -8.06
C ALA A 40 -21.07 9.30 -8.25
N ARG A 41 -21.72 8.31 -8.87
CA ARG A 41 -23.19 8.33 -9.06
C ARG A 41 -23.94 8.05 -7.75
N ASP A 42 -23.33 7.27 -6.86
CA ASP A 42 -23.94 6.87 -5.61
C ASP A 42 -24.00 8.01 -4.58
N ILE A 43 -23.06 8.96 -4.63
CA ILE A 43 -23.04 10.15 -3.76
C ILE A 43 -24.32 10.98 -3.87
N GLU A 44 -24.99 10.99 -5.03
CA GLU A 44 -26.16 11.83 -5.29
C GLU A 44 -27.47 11.03 -5.44
N LYS A 45 -27.54 9.79 -4.99
CA LYS A 45 -28.81 9.02 -4.99
C LYS A 45 -29.94 9.76 -4.27
N TRP A 46 -29.63 10.60 -3.30
CA TRP A 46 -30.62 11.44 -2.62
C TRP A 46 -31.39 12.39 -3.54
N HIS A 47 -30.87 12.73 -4.74
CA HIS A 47 -31.58 13.55 -5.72
C HIS A 47 -32.92 12.92 -6.09
N THR A 48 -33.01 11.61 -6.19
CA THR A 48 -34.29 10.92 -6.50
C THR A 48 -35.33 11.19 -5.44
N LEU A 49 -34.95 11.28 -4.16
CA LEU A 49 -35.86 11.51 -3.04
C LEU A 49 -36.47 12.92 -3.08
N VAL A 50 -35.69 13.94 -3.48
CA VAL A 50 -36.18 15.33 -3.53
C VAL A 50 -37.09 15.61 -4.73
N HIS A 51 -37.12 14.71 -5.70
CA HIS A 51 -38.01 14.82 -6.87
C HIS A 51 -39.34 14.11 -6.69
N VAL A 52 -39.57 13.34 -5.63
CA VAL A 52 -40.81 12.59 -5.43
C VAL A 52 -41.95 13.53 -5.08
N CYS A 53 -41.86 14.32 -4.00
CA CYS A 53 -42.88 15.29 -3.60
C CYS A 53 -42.32 16.40 -2.72
N ARG A 54 -43.12 17.43 -2.43
CA ARG A 54 -42.70 18.57 -1.57
C ARG A 54 -42.36 18.15 -0.14
N GLN A 55 -43.09 17.20 0.43
CA GLN A 55 -42.85 16.70 1.78
C GLN A 55 -41.50 15.98 1.86
N TRP A 56 -41.20 15.10 0.90
CA TRP A 56 -39.92 14.40 0.86
C TRP A 56 -38.76 15.39 0.73
N ARG A 57 -38.88 16.35 -0.17
CA ARG A 57 -37.89 17.42 -0.34
C ARG A 57 -37.64 18.18 0.96
N TYR A 58 -38.71 18.54 1.68
CA TYR A 58 -38.61 19.20 2.97
C TYR A 58 -37.87 18.33 3.99
N VAL A 59 -38.26 17.07 4.16
CA VAL A 59 -37.65 16.13 5.12
C VAL A 59 -36.17 15.92 4.81
N VAL A 60 -35.81 15.71 3.55
CA VAL A 60 -34.42 15.52 3.11
C VAL A 60 -33.58 16.75 3.46
N PHE A 61 -34.00 17.96 3.08
CA PHE A 61 -33.21 19.18 3.35
C PHE A 61 -33.26 19.66 4.79
N ALA A 62 -34.25 19.25 5.58
CA ALA A 62 -34.27 19.49 7.03
C ALA A 62 -33.22 18.66 7.79
N SER A 63 -32.73 17.55 7.21
CA SER A 63 -31.83 16.62 7.89
C SER A 63 -30.59 16.26 7.05
N PRO A 64 -29.84 17.21 6.48
CA PRO A 64 -28.76 16.94 5.55
C PRO A 64 -27.59 16.17 6.19
N ARG A 65 -27.32 16.42 7.47
CA ARG A 65 -26.24 15.70 8.22
C ARG A 65 -26.62 14.26 8.50
N ARG A 66 -27.89 14.00 8.89
CA ARG A 66 -28.37 12.64 9.18
C ARG A 66 -28.33 11.76 7.92
N LEU A 67 -28.72 12.30 6.77
CA LEU A 67 -28.70 11.63 5.49
C LEU A 67 -27.35 11.74 4.77
N LYS A 68 -26.33 12.34 5.41
CA LYS A 68 -24.99 12.54 4.84
C LYS A 68 -25.03 13.12 3.43
N LEU A 69 -25.97 14.04 3.16
CA LEU A 69 -26.15 14.63 1.84
C LEU A 69 -24.88 15.38 1.41
N ARG A 70 -24.48 15.18 0.18
CA ARG A 70 -23.31 15.84 -0.41
C ARG A 70 -23.64 16.29 -1.83
N LEU A 71 -23.07 17.40 -2.27
CA LEU A 71 -23.15 17.92 -3.62
C LEU A 71 -21.88 17.56 -4.38
N LEU A 72 -22.00 16.77 -5.44
CA LEU A 72 -20.87 16.34 -6.25
C LEU A 72 -20.54 17.36 -7.33
N CYS A 73 -19.43 18.04 -7.20
CA CYS A 73 -18.87 18.98 -8.16
C CYS A 73 -17.74 18.30 -8.96
N THR A 74 -17.91 18.23 -10.27
CA THR A 74 -16.95 17.62 -11.18
C THR A 74 -16.52 18.60 -12.26
N ASP A 75 -15.42 18.29 -12.95
CA ASP A 75 -14.95 19.01 -14.14
C ASP A 75 -15.98 19.08 -15.29
N ARG A 76 -17.00 18.21 -15.28
CA ARG A 76 -17.99 18.09 -16.37
C ARG A 76 -19.36 18.67 -16.09
N ARG A 77 -19.57 19.21 -14.88
CA ARG A 77 -20.86 19.70 -14.45
C ARG A 77 -20.86 21.23 -14.34
N PRO A 78 -21.95 21.93 -14.66
CA PRO A 78 -22.05 23.37 -14.50
C PRO A 78 -22.19 23.73 -13.01
N VAL A 79 -21.05 23.73 -12.31
CA VAL A 79 -20.99 23.83 -10.83
C VAL A 79 -21.59 25.16 -10.35
N ARG A 80 -21.36 26.29 -11.04
CA ARG A 80 -21.94 27.58 -10.66
C ARG A 80 -23.47 27.56 -10.64
N GLU A 81 -24.08 26.94 -11.63
CA GLU A 81 -25.54 26.79 -11.69
C GLU A 81 -26.05 25.87 -10.59
N MET A 82 -25.35 24.76 -10.35
CA MET A 82 -25.69 23.81 -9.28
C MET A 82 -25.65 24.48 -7.91
N LEU A 83 -24.64 25.28 -7.63
CA LEU A 83 -24.49 26.01 -6.36
C LEU A 83 -25.60 27.05 -6.15
N CYS A 84 -26.19 27.59 -7.22
CA CYS A 84 -27.35 28.48 -7.16
C CYS A 84 -28.68 27.73 -6.89
N ILE A 85 -28.80 26.49 -7.37
CA ILE A 85 -30.04 25.68 -7.27
C ILE A 85 -30.14 24.98 -5.92
N TRP A 86 -29.03 24.42 -5.44
CA TRP A 86 -29.02 23.58 -4.25
C TRP A 86 -28.76 24.37 -2.97
N PRO A 87 -29.33 23.95 -1.82
CA PRO A 87 -29.15 24.67 -0.56
C PRO A 87 -27.68 24.88 -0.19
N ALA A 88 -27.37 26.09 0.29
CA ALA A 88 -26.01 26.47 0.70
C ALA A 88 -25.48 25.67 1.91
N THR A 89 -26.34 24.91 2.59
CA THR A 89 -25.99 24.04 3.74
C THR A 89 -25.42 22.68 3.32
N LEU A 90 -25.50 22.31 2.02
CA LEU A 90 -25.00 21.00 1.56
C LEU A 90 -23.48 21.01 1.47
N PRO A 91 -22.79 20.03 2.08
CA PRO A 91 -21.37 19.81 1.89
C PRO A 91 -21.02 19.53 0.44
N ILE A 92 -19.85 19.98 0.03
CA ILE A 92 -19.34 19.85 -1.36
C ILE A 92 -18.28 18.76 -1.40
N VAL A 93 -18.41 17.86 -2.39
CA VAL A 93 -17.40 16.90 -2.80
C VAL A 93 -16.86 17.34 -4.15
N ILE A 94 -15.59 17.63 -4.24
CA ILE A 94 -14.90 17.94 -5.50
C ILE A 94 -14.24 16.65 -5.99
N TRP A 95 -14.56 16.26 -7.20
CA TRP A 95 -14.06 15.01 -7.78
C TRP A 95 -13.72 15.17 -9.26
N SER A 96 -12.53 14.70 -9.67
CA SER A 96 -12.15 14.60 -11.06
C SER A 96 -11.75 13.18 -11.43
N ASN A 97 -12.17 12.75 -12.62
CA ASN A 97 -11.84 11.42 -13.15
C ASN A 97 -10.36 11.32 -13.55
N HIS A 98 -9.85 10.08 -13.73
CA HIS A 98 -8.49 9.75 -14.17
C HIS A 98 -8.06 10.32 -15.53
N ARG A 99 -8.91 11.04 -16.23
CA ARG A 99 -8.53 11.72 -17.47
C ARG A 99 -7.98 13.11 -17.14
N PRO A 100 -6.90 13.54 -17.81
CA PRO A 100 -6.38 14.88 -17.60
C PRO A 100 -7.51 15.90 -17.74
N ILE A 101 -7.61 16.82 -16.79
CA ILE A 101 -8.56 17.95 -16.86
C ILE A 101 -8.09 18.84 -18.01
N SER A 102 -8.58 18.59 -19.20
CA SER A 102 -8.04 19.15 -20.44
C SER A 102 -8.85 20.31 -21.02
N LEU A 103 -10.04 20.57 -20.48
CA LEU A 103 -10.92 21.63 -20.99
C LEU A 103 -10.94 22.82 -20.02
N MET A 104 -10.87 24.04 -20.56
CA MET A 104 -10.96 25.29 -19.77
C MET A 104 -12.22 25.30 -18.89
N ASP A 105 -13.36 24.85 -19.41
CA ASP A 105 -14.62 24.79 -18.67
C ASP A 105 -14.55 23.87 -17.45
N GLY A 106 -13.82 22.77 -17.54
CA GLY A 106 -13.63 21.83 -16.43
C GLY A 106 -12.86 22.42 -15.26
N VAL A 107 -11.84 23.23 -15.57
CA VAL A 107 -11.05 23.96 -14.55
C VAL A 107 -11.92 24.98 -13.81
N ASP A 108 -12.74 25.73 -14.55
CA ASP A 108 -13.61 26.76 -13.95
C ASP A 108 -14.71 26.17 -13.06
N ASN A 109 -15.17 24.96 -13.34
CA ASN A 109 -16.09 24.20 -12.49
C ASN A 109 -15.42 23.81 -11.15
N ILE A 110 -14.20 23.33 -11.18
CA ILE A 110 -13.44 22.99 -9.95
C ILE A 110 -13.15 24.27 -9.13
N ILE A 111 -12.74 25.34 -9.80
CA ILE A 111 -12.50 26.65 -9.15
C ILE A 111 -13.77 27.16 -8.47
N ALA A 112 -14.92 27.09 -9.16
CA ALA A 112 -16.19 27.53 -8.60
C ALA A 112 -16.56 26.76 -7.31
N ALA A 113 -16.26 25.47 -7.24
CA ALA A 113 -16.46 24.68 -6.02
C ALA A 113 -15.50 25.11 -4.89
N LEU A 114 -14.22 25.37 -5.20
CA LEU A 114 -13.20 25.81 -4.24
C LEU A 114 -13.44 27.24 -3.70
N GLU A 115 -14.23 28.06 -4.38
CA GLU A 115 -14.67 29.37 -3.89
C GLU A 115 -15.52 29.28 -2.60
N HIS A 116 -15.99 28.07 -2.22
CA HIS A 116 -16.81 27.78 -1.03
C HIS A 116 -16.09 26.86 -0.02
N PRO A 117 -14.91 27.24 0.52
CA PRO A 117 -14.05 26.38 1.34
C PRO A 117 -14.70 25.91 2.65
N ASP A 118 -15.64 26.67 3.19
CA ASP A 118 -16.43 26.33 4.39
C ASP A 118 -17.38 25.12 4.19
N ARG A 119 -17.72 24.80 2.94
CA ARG A 119 -18.61 23.70 2.56
C ARG A 119 -17.86 22.48 2.02
N VAL A 120 -16.62 22.65 1.56
CA VAL A 120 -15.86 21.55 0.95
C VAL A 120 -15.44 20.55 2.02
N CYS A 121 -15.99 19.33 1.95
CA CYS A 121 -15.65 18.25 2.86
C CYS A 121 -14.71 17.20 2.24
N ARG A 122 -14.66 17.10 0.90
CA ARG A 122 -13.80 16.17 0.17
C ARG A 122 -13.26 16.79 -1.11
N ILE A 123 -11.97 16.61 -1.33
CA ILE A 123 -11.28 16.97 -2.57
C ILE A 123 -10.56 15.70 -3.07
N ASP A 124 -10.92 15.22 -4.26
CA ASP A 124 -10.31 14.07 -4.92
C ASP A 124 -9.99 14.44 -6.37
N LEU A 125 -8.77 14.91 -6.58
CA LEU A 125 -8.29 15.37 -7.88
C LEU A 125 -7.14 14.49 -8.35
N ARG A 126 -7.40 13.68 -9.37
CA ARG A 126 -6.46 12.75 -9.96
C ARG A 126 -6.00 13.24 -11.33
N SER A 127 -4.73 13.04 -11.66
CA SER A 127 -4.15 13.47 -12.95
C SER A 127 -4.24 14.99 -13.19
N VAL A 128 -3.87 15.78 -12.17
CA VAL A 128 -3.88 17.24 -12.23
C VAL A 128 -2.64 17.72 -12.99
N PRO A 129 -2.78 18.48 -14.10
CA PRO A 129 -1.64 19.11 -14.76
C PRO A 129 -0.94 20.13 -13.84
N SER A 130 0.38 20.31 -13.98
CA SER A 130 1.16 21.21 -13.12
C SER A 130 0.66 22.65 -13.14
N SER A 131 0.29 23.16 -14.33
CA SER A 131 -0.27 24.50 -14.48
C SER A 131 -1.61 24.72 -13.77
N LEU A 132 -2.41 23.65 -13.65
CA LEU A 132 -3.64 23.68 -12.88
C LEU A 132 -3.36 23.58 -11.39
N LEU A 133 -2.37 22.79 -10.99
CA LEU A 133 -2.00 22.65 -9.57
C LEU A 133 -1.59 24.02 -8.97
N GLU A 134 -0.83 24.86 -9.69
CA GLU A 134 -0.50 26.23 -9.25
C GLU A 134 -1.75 27.06 -8.94
N ARG A 135 -2.68 27.10 -9.91
CA ARG A 135 -3.93 27.85 -9.74
C ARG A 135 -4.79 27.33 -8.59
N LEU A 136 -4.84 26.01 -8.41
CA LEU A 136 -5.58 25.38 -7.30
C LEU A 136 -4.89 25.66 -5.97
N ALA A 137 -3.55 25.57 -5.92
CA ALA A 137 -2.77 25.83 -4.71
C ALA A 137 -3.00 27.25 -4.19
N ASP A 138 -3.12 28.26 -5.07
CA ASP A 138 -3.44 29.64 -4.67
C ASP A 138 -4.84 29.77 -4.05
N LEU A 139 -5.84 29.10 -4.62
CA LEU A 139 -7.20 29.10 -4.08
C LEU A 139 -7.29 28.33 -2.76
N MET A 140 -6.46 27.29 -2.60
CA MET A 140 -6.41 26.46 -1.41
C MET A 140 -5.55 27.04 -0.28
N GLN A 141 -5.12 28.30 -0.36
CA GLN A 141 -4.49 29.01 0.77
C GLN A 141 -5.50 29.47 1.86
N ARG A 142 -6.79 29.36 1.58
CA ARG A 142 -7.85 29.62 2.56
C ARG A 142 -8.06 28.40 3.46
N PRO A 143 -8.56 28.59 4.71
CA PRO A 143 -8.91 27.47 5.57
C PRO A 143 -10.12 26.69 5.03
N PHE A 144 -10.03 25.37 5.11
CA PHE A 144 -11.10 24.43 4.77
C PHE A 144 -11.59 23.70 6.03
N PRO A 145 -12.42 24.34 6.86
CA PRO A 145 -12.77 23.82 8.18
C PRO A 145 -13.58 22.52 8.16
N ALA A 146 -14.27 22.22 7.06
CA ALA A 146 -15.07 21.02 6.91
C ALA A 146 -14.32 19.88 6.19
N LEU A 147 -13.05 20.07 5.79
CA LEU A 147 -12.34 19.12 4.96
C LEU A 147 -11.93 17.86 5.75
N GLU A 148 -12.46 16.71 5.33
CA GLU A 148 -12.17 15.39 5.91
C GLU A 148 -11.25 14.55 5.02
N TYR A 149 -11.29 14.76 3.70
CA TYR A 149 -10.54 13.97 2.72
C TYR A 149 -9.88 14.87 1.68
N LEU A 150 -8.58 14.70 1.50
CA LEU A 150 -7.80 15.37 0.47
C LEU A 150 -6.96 14.35 -0.30
N GLU A 151 -7.20 14.26 -1.61
CA GLU A 151 -6.38 13.53 -2.54
C GLU A 151 -5.97 14.43 -3.71
N LEU A 152 -4.65 14.59 -3.89
CA LEU A 152 -4.07 15.29 -5.02
C LEU A 152 -3.03 14.40 -5.68
N ARG A 153 -3.19 14.14 -6.97
CA ARG A 153 -2.22 13.38 -7.77
C ARG A 153 -1.83 14.19 -9.01
N THR A 154 -0.54 14.35 -9.25
CA THR A 154 -0.03 14.93 -10.49
C THR A 154 0.69 13.88 -11.32
N GLU A 155 0.67 14.04 -12.63
CA GLU A 155 1.41 13.16 -13.55
C GLU A 155 2.82 13.71 -13.84
N ASN A 156 3.00 15.02 -13.73
CA ASN A 156 4.24 15.69 -14.05
C ASN A 156 5.21 15.74 -12.87
N GLU A 157 6.43 15.35 -13.16
CA GLU A 157 7.55 15.36 -12.21
C GLU A 157 8.01 16.78 -11.81
N ALA A 158 7.75 17.78 -12.66
CA ALA A 158 8.03 19.19 -12.42
C ALA A 158 6.80 19.93 -11.86
N ALA A 159 6.09 19.29 -10.92
CA ALA A 159 5.00 19.98 -10.24
C ALA A 159 5.55 21.14 -9.41
N PRO A 160 4.87 22.31 -9.40
CA PRO A 160 5.27 23.45 -8.59
C PRO A 160 5.13 23.16 -7.10
N ASP A 161 5.96 23.80 -6.28
CA ASP A 161 5.86 23.70 -4.83
C ASP A 161 4.52 24.29 -4.35
N VAL A 162 3.82 23.55 -3.52
CA VAL A 162 2.61 24.05 -2.88
C VAL A 162 3.01 25.00 -1.75
N SER A 163 2.34 26.16 -1.69
CA SER A 163 2.61 27.23 -0.72
C SER A 163 2.57 26.74 0.74
N ASP A 164 3.36 27.38 1.60
CA ASP A 164 3.37 27.16 3.05
C ASP A 164 2.02 27.45 3.74
N SER A 165 1.15 28.23 3.10
CA SER A 165 -0.21 28.57 3.58
C SER A 165 -1.30 27.62 3.04
N PHE A 166 -0.92 26.49 2.45
CA PHE A 166 -1.86 25.52 1.91
C PHE A 166 -2.89 25.08 2.97
N LEU A 167 -4.16 24.99 2.58
CA LEU A 167 -5.34 24.79 3.42
C LEU A 167 -5.53 25.85 4.53
N GLY A 168 -4.89 27.00 4.42
CA GLY A 168 -4.94 28.05 5.43
C GLY A 168 -4.24 27.70 6.75
N GLY A 169 -3.42 26.62 6.74
CA GLY A 169 -2.68 26.12 7.90
C GLY A 169 -3.31 24.90 8.56
N PRO A 170 -3.94 25.00 9.75
CA PRO A 170 -4.45 23.82 10.46
C PRO A 170 -5.64 23.16 9.77
N ALA A 171 -5.62 21.81 9.69
CA ALA A 171 -6.72 21.00 9.15
C ALA A 171 -7.19 19.95 10.18
N PRO A 172 -7.84 20.35 11.28
CA PRO A 172 -8.10 19.48 12.42
C PRO A 172 -9.12 18.36 12.12
N HIS A 173 -9.96 18.53 11.11
CA HIS A 173 -10.98 17.53 10.72
C HIS A 173 -10.49 16.57 9.64
N LEU A 174 -9.28 16.75 9.11
CA LEU A 174 -8.73 15.92 8.07
C LEU A 174 -8.51 14.49 8.57
N ARG A 175 -9.16 13.52 7.91
CA ARG A 175 -9.09 12.09 8.22
C ARG A 175 -8.23 11.32 7.23
N SER A 176 -8.17 11.81 5.98
CA SER A 176 -7.42 11.14 4.92
C SER A 176 -6.65 12.16 4.09
N LEU A 177 -5.33 11.96 3.99
CA LEU A 177 -4.43 12.78 3.19
C LEU A 177 -3.67 11.87 2.22
N LEU A 178 -3.89 12.07 0.91
CA LEU A 178 -3.18 11.40 -0.16
C LEU A 178 -2.51 12.44 -1.07
N LEU A 179 -1.21 12.40 -1.13
CA LEU A 179 -0.41 13.23 -2.03
C LEU A 179 0.47 12.32 -2.89
N LYS A 180 0.32 12.41 -4.21
CA LYS A 180 1.19 11.66 -5.13
C LYS A 180 1.87 12.63 -6.10
N THR A 181 3.19 12.65 -6.08
CA THR A 181 4.02 13.53 -6.95
C THR A 181 3.76 15.03 -6.69
N VAL A 182 3.17 15.39 -5.56
CA VAL A 182 2.86 16.79 -5.18
C VAL A 182 3.93 17.27 -4.20
N PRO A 183 4.76 18.26 -4.58
CA PRO A 183 5.69 18.88 -3.66
C PRO A 183 4.93 19.73 -2.64
N PHE A 184 5.13 19.47 -1.36
CA PHE A 184 4.49 20.21 -0.28
C PHE A 184 5.47 20.48 0.87
N PRO A 185 6.22 21.60 0.82
CA PRO A 185 7.21 21.97 1.84
C PRO A 185 6.63 22.11 3.25
N ALA A 186 5.41 22.62 3.38
CA ALA A 186 4.75 22.79 4.69
C ALA A 186 4.02 21.55 5.20
N LEU A 187 4.25 20.37 4.61
CA LEU A 187 3.63 19.10 5.01
C LEU A 187 3.74 18.85 6.51
N GLN A 188 4.91 19.11 7.10
CA GLN A 188 5.14 18.92 8.53
C GLN A 188 4.17 19.75 9.39
N LYS A 189 3.96 21.03 9.06
CA LYS A 189 3.03 21.89 9.79
C LYS A 189 1.59 21.36 9.71
N LEU A 190 1.17 20.91 8.52
CA LEU A 190 -0.16 20.34 8.32
C LEU A 190 -0.34 19.07 9.17
N LEU A 191 0.61 18.13 9.13
CA LEU A 191 0.54 16.89 9.88
C LEU A 191 0.49 17.11 11.39
N LEU A 192 1.26 18.07 11.92
CA LEU A 192 1.24 18.40 13.35
C LEU A 192 -0.14 18.91 13.83
N SER A 193 -0.97 19.43 12.93
CA SER A 193 -2.32 19.92 13.25
C SER A 193 -3.44 18.92 13.00
N ALA A 194 -3.17 17.85 12.23
CA ALA A 194 -4.17 16.88 11.74
C ALA A 194 -4.38 15.69 12.70
N SER A 195 -4.64 15.93 13.97
CA SER A 195 -4.74 14.88 15.02
C SER A 195 -5.83 13.81 14.80
N HIS A 196 -6.75 14.04 13.87
CA HIS A 196 -7.80 13.09 13.50
C HIS A 196 -7.47 12.26 12.26
N LEU A 197 -6.24 12.37 11.75
CA LEU A 197 -5.82 11.65 10.54
C LEU A 197 -5.80 10.14 10.78
N VAL A 198 -6.52 9.43 9.92
CA VAL A 198 -6.64 7.95 9.91
C VAL A 198 -5.78 7.35 8.81
N ARG A 199 -5.68 8.05 7.66
CA ARG A 199 -4.92 7.57 6.48
C ARG A 199 -3.95 8.65 6.01
N LEU A 200 -2.67 8.28 5.97
CA LEU A 200 -1.60 9.11 5.40
C LEU A 200 -0.94 8.35 4.26
N ASN A 201 -1.03 8.90 3.06
CA ASN A 201 -0.41 8.34 1.85
C ASN A 201 0.39 9.41 1.13
N LEU A 202 1.70 9.33 1.25
CA LEU A 202 2.66 10.20 0.58
C LEU A 202 3.43 9.33 -0.41
N TRP A 203 3.16 9.50 -1.71
CA TRP A 203 3.70 8.61 -2.73
C TRP A 203 4.44 9.36 -3.82
N ASN A 204 5.54 8.78 -4.29
CA ASN A 204 6.41 9.40 -5.27
C ASN A 204 6.97 10.75 -4.78
N ILE A 205 7.42 10.78 -3.53
CA ILE A 205 7.96 11.98 -2.87
C ILE A 205 9.27 12.36 -3.59
N PRO A 206 9.40 13.59 -4.13
CA PRO A 206 10.62 14.05 -4.77
C PRO A 206 11.74 14.30 -3.77
N HIS A 207 13.00 14.27 -4.22
CA HIS A 207 14.18 14.49 -3.35
C HIS A 207 14.18 15.82 -2.61
N THR A 208 13.67 16.88 -3.23
CA THR A 208 13.63 18.24 -2.66
C THR A 208 12.79 18.32 -1.38
N LEU A 209 11.94 17.32 -1.15
CA LEU A 209 11.02 17.25 0.00
C LEU A 209 11.30 16.06 0.91
N TYR A 210 12.51 15.57 0.90
CA TYR A 210 12.92 14.48 1.77
C TYR A 210 12.83 14.94 3.24
N THR A 211 11.71 14.63 3.87
CA THR A 211 11.56 14.80 5.31
C THR A 211 12.49 13.81 6.02
N THR A 212 13.31 14.27 6.95
CA THR A 212 14.17 13.36 7.70
C THR A 212 13.34 12.36 8.52
N PRO A 213 13.86 11.16 8.83
CA PRO A 213 13.16 10.19 9.67
C PRO A 213 12.68 10.80 10.99
N GLU A 214 13.50 11.63 11.64
CA GLU A 214 13.19 12.28 12.93
C GLU A 214 12.01 13.26 12.78
N ALA A 215 12.02 14.08 11.73
CA ALA A 215 10.90 14.98 11.46
C ALA A 215 9.60 14.23 11.12
N MET A 216 9.71 13.09 10.41
CA MET A 216 8.56 12.23 10.16
C MET A 216 8.05 11.60 11.47
N ILE A 217 8.91 11.13 12.34
CA ILE A 217 8.55 10.58 13.66
C ILE A 217 7.84 11.65 14.50
N ALA A 218 8.33 12.89 14.50
CA ALA A 218 7.68 14.02 15.18
C ALA A 218 6.26 14.26 14.63
N CYS A 219 6.05 14.16 13.31
CA CYS A 219 4.73 14.23 12.71
C CYS A 219 3.84 13.06 13.16
N LEU A 220 4.36 11.83 13.08
CA LEU A 220 3.60 10.62 13.43
C LEU A 220 3.17 10.62 14.90
N SER A 221 3.98 11.21 15.80
CA SER A 221 3.64 11.33 17.22
C SER A 221 2.38 12.16 17.48
N SER A 222 2.01 13.05 16.56
CA SER A 222 0.79 13.87 16.63
C SER A 222 -0.44 13.20 15.98
N LEU A 223 -0.28 11.96 15.44
CA LEU A 223 -1.32 11.24 14.69
C LEU A 223 -1.77 9.95 15.41
N PRO A 224 -2.37 10.03 16.62
CA PRO A 224 -2.68 8.85 17.43
C PRO A 224 -3.74 7.93 16.80
N LYS A 225 -4.53 8.43 15.85
CA LYS A 225 -5.62 7.66 15.19
C LYS A 225 -5.21 7.04 13.86
N LEU A 226 -3.92 7.08 13.51
CA LEU A 226 -3.44 6.62 12.22
C LEU A 226 -3.58 5.10 12.08
N GLU A 227 -4.35 4.65 11.08
CA GLU A 227 -4.58 3.24 10.76
C GLU A 227 -3.76 2.79 9.56
N THR A 228 -3.54 3.69 8.59
CA THR A 228 -2.80 3.39 7.36
C THR A 228 -1.71 4.42 7.13
N LEU A 229 -0.48 3.94 7.00
CA LEU A 229 0.70 4.75 6.65
C LEU A 229 1.31 4.23 5.34
N ARG A 230 1.39 5.11 4.33
CA ARG A 230 2.08 4.83 3.06
C ARG A 230 3.09 5.94 2.79
N LEU A 231 4.36 5.57 2.74
CA LEU A 231 5.47 6.46 2.41
C LEU A 231 6.22 5.88 1.23
N GLY A 232 6.30 6.61 0.13
CA GLY A 232 7.02 6.17 -1.04
C GLY A 232 7.85 7.29 -1.64
N PHE A 233 9.15 7.11 -1.66
CA PHE A 233 10.08 8.03 -2.29
C PHE A 233 10.21 7.70 -3.78
N ARG A 234 10.60 8.71 -4.57
CA ARG A 234 10.69 8.60 -6.02
C ARG A 234 11.93 7.82 -6.46
N SER A 235 13.03 8.02 -5.80
CA SER A 235 14.35 7.46 -6.11
C SER A 235 15.20 7.38 -4.85
N PRO A 236 16.31 6.62 -4.89
CA PRO A 236 17.24 6.52 -3.77
C PRO A 236 17.72 7.89 -3.30
N ARG A 237 18.00 7.99 -2.02
CA ARG A 237 18.49 9.21 -1.37
C ARG A 237 19.86 9.56 -1.97
N PRO A 238 20.10 10.82 -2.37
CA PRO A 238 21.46 11.24 -2.63
C PRO A 238 22.28 11.11 -1.32
N HIS A 239 23.46 10.49 -1.40
CA HIS A 239 24.37 10.34 -0.26
C HIS A 239 24.81 11.72 0.26
N LEU A 240 23.95 12.36 1.03
CA LEU A 240 24.32 13.50 1.84
C LEU A 240 24.77 12.93 3.19
N ASN A 241 26.01 13.21 3.56
CA ASN A 241 26.51 12.94 4.92
C ASN A 241 25.60 13.66 5.92
N LEU A 242 24.57 13.01 6.37
CA LEU A 242 23.76 13.53 7.46
C LEU A 242 24.57 13.36 8.74
N THR A 243 24.98 14.48 9.28
CA THR A 243 25.44 14.54 10.67
C THR A 243 24.33 13.98 11.55
N ASN A 244 24.70 13.00 12.36
CA ASN A 244 23.81 12.39 13.36
C ASN A 244 23.09 13.50 14.11
N GLY A 245 21.80 13.64 13.84
CA GLY A 245 20.92 14.56 14.53
C GLY A 245 20.81 14.19 16.02
N PRO A 246 20.25 15.06 16.85
CA PRO A 246 20.05 14.78 18.26
C PRO A 246 19.24 13.50 18.43
N LEU A 247 19.67 12.66 19.38
CA LEU A 247 19.01 11.40 19.73
C LEU A 247 17.51 11.62 19.97
N PRO A 248 16.67 10.77 19.39
CA PRO A 248 15.24 10.98 19.44
C PRO A 248 14.66 10.78 20.83
N GLN A 249 13.55 11.40 21.00
CA GLN A 249 12.62 11.37 22.11
C GLN A 249 12.02 9.95 22.35
N PRO A 250 11.17 9.73 23.36
CA PRO A 250 10.55 8.44 23.62
C PRO A 250 9.85 7.88 22.40
N ARG A 251 9.81 6.56 22.28
CA ARG A 251 9.20 5.87 21.14
C ARG A 251 7.76 6.32 20.92
N THR A 252 7.44 6.61 19.66
CA THR A 252 6.09 6.99 19.22
C THR A 252 5.23 5.74 19.11
N GLU A 253 4.12 5.70 19.84
CA GLU A 253 3.13 4.65 19.73
C GLU A 253 2.07 4.99 18.69
N LEU A 254 1.85 4.08 17.76
CA LEU A 254 0.78 4.13 16.75
C LEU A 254 -0.20 2.98 17.03
N PRO A 255 -1.08 3.12 18.03
CA PRO A 255 -1.85 2.00 18.56
C PRO A 255 -2.89 1.45 17.59
N PHE A 256 -3.31 2.24 16.59
CA PHE A 256 -4.31 1.84 15.60
C PHE A 256 -3.71 1.49 14.23
N LEU A 257 -2.38 1.60 14.06
CA LEU A 257 -1.75 1.32 12.77
C LEU A 257 -1.88 -0.16 12.41
N THR A 258 -2.63 -0.45 11.35
CA THR A 258 -2.88 -1.80 10.83
C THR A 258 -2.16 -2.07 9.51
N SER A 259 -1.87 -1.02 8.75
CA SER A 259 -1.24 -1.15 7.42
C SER A 259 -0.07 -0.19 7.27
N LEU A 260 1.10 -0.75 6.94
CA LEU A 260 2.31 0.01 6.61
C LEU A 260 2.78 -0.34 5.19
N ARG A 261 2.93 0.68 4.34
CA ARG A 261 3.56 0.53 3.03
C ARG A 261 4.71 1.51 2.89
N PHE A 262 5.87 1.00 2.52
CA PHE A 262 7.08 1.79 2.35
C PHE A 262 7.74 1.50 0.99
N LEU A 263 8.25 2.54 0.33
CA LEU A 263 9.12 2.45 -0.85
C LEU A 263 10.29 3.42 -0.65
N GLY A 264 11.50 2.93 -0.55
CA GLY A 264 12.68 3.78 -0.30
C GLY A 264 13.93 3.00 0.04
N ASP A 265 14.90 3.69 0.62
CA ASP A 265 16.16 3.13 1.10
C ASP A 265 15.99 2.41 2.44
N SER A 266 16.79 1.36 2.67
CA SER A 266 16.74 0.59 3.92
C SER A 266 17.11 1.44 5.14
N GLU A 267 18.09 2.34 5.03
CA GLU A 267 18.51 3.23 6.11
C GLU A 267 17.36 4.11 6.63
N TYR A 268 16.61 4.74 5.71
CA TYR A 268 15.46 5.57 6.11
C TYR A 268 14.42 4.76 6.88
N LEU A 269 14.12 3.56 6.39
CA LEU A 269 13.15 2.69 7.07
C LEU A 269 13.65 2.27 8.45
N GLU A 270 14.92 1.90 8.57
CA GLU A 270 15.55 1.49 9.84
C GLU A 270 15.46 2.60 10.89
N ASP A 271 15.82 3.83 10.50
CA ASP A 271 15.71 4.99 11.38
C ASP A 271 14.25 5.25 11.79
N LEU A 272 13.29 5.09 10.87
CA LEU A 272 11.86 5.26 11.16
C LEU A 272 11.35 4.19 12.13
N VAL A 273 11.59 2.90 11.85
CA VAL A 273 11.04 1.79 12.66
C VAL A 273 11.74 1.61 14.00
N ALA A 274 12.95 2.16 14.19
CA ALA A 274 13.63 2.19 15.46
C ALA A 274 12.82 2.92 16.55
N TRP A 275 12.04 3.91 16.16
CA TRP A 275 11.34 4.85 17.07
C TRP A 275 9.82 4.74 17.05
N ILE A 276 9.24 3.87 16.22
CA ILE A 276 7.79 3.63 16.23
C ILE A 276 7.44 2.26 16.80
N THR A 277 6.22 2.16 17.36
CA THR A 277 5.64 0.90 17.83
C THR A 277 4.20 0.81 17.29
N ALA A 278 3.87 -0.32 16.63
CA ALA A 278 2.57 -0.54 16.00
C ALA A 278 2.06 -1.96 16.29
N PRO A 279 1.46 -2.22 17.46
CA PRO A 279 1.12 -3.58 17.92
C PRO A 279 0.01 -4.23 17.09
N LEU A 280 -0.91 -3.45 16.51
CA LEU A 280 -2.02 -3.95 15.70
C LEU A 280 -1.69 -4.15 14.21
N LEU A 281 -0.40 -4.01 13.85
CA LEU A 281 0.03 -4.10 12.46
C LEU A 281 -0.31 -5.48 11.87
N ASN A 282 -1.02 -5.45 10.75
CA ASN A 282 -1.55 -6.62 10.07
C ASN A 282 -0.95 -6.80 8.67
N THR A 283 -0.76 -5.69 7.97
CA THR A 283 -0.25 -5.69 6.60
C THR A 283 0.99 -4.82 6.52
N VAL A 284 2.10 -5.41 6.07
CA VAL A 284 3.34 -4.69 5.81
C VAL A 284 3.78 -4.97 4.39
N LYS A 285 3.98 -3.89 3.63
CA LYS A 285 4.61 -3.97 2.31
C LYS A 285 5.79 -3.00 2.27
N ILE A 286 6.98 -3.53 2.11
CA ILE A 286 8.22 -2.78 2.00
C ILE A 286 8.82 -3.07 0.63
N THR A 287 9.14 -2.02 -0.11
CA THR A 287 9.88 -2.12 -1.37
C THR A 287 11.15 -1.30 -1.23
N PHE A 288 12.30 -1.95 -1.27
CA PHE A 288 13.59 -1.28 -1.28
C PHE A 288 14.01 -0.94 -2.71
N PHE A 289 14.67 0.19 -2.86
CA PHE A 289 15.42 0.48 -4.07
C PHE A 289 16.59 -0.49 -4.22
N ASP A 290 17.14 -0.57 -5.42
CA ASP A 290 18.39 -1.29 -5.67
C ASP A 290 19.54 -0.59 -4.94
N GLN A 291 20.15 -1.30 -4.00
CA GLN A 291 21.24 -0.79 -3.17
C GLN A 291 22.23 -1.92 -2.87
N PRO A 292 23.57 -1.62 -2.80
CA PRO A 292 24.59 -2.65 -2.68
C PRO A 292 24.60 -3.35 -1.31
N VAL A 293 24.15 -2.67 -0.26
CA VAL A 293 24.12 -3.17 1.11
C VAL A 293 22.79 -2.84 1.76
N PHE A 294 22.22 -3.81 2.44
CA PHE A 294 21.01 -3.65 3.24
C PHE A 294 21.39 -3.75 4.72
N GLU A 295 21.44 -2.61 5.41
CA GLU A 295 21.61 -2.59 6.87
C GLU A 295 20.24 -2.58 7.54
N ILE A 296 19.82 -3.74 8.06
CA ILE A 296 18.48 -3.94 8.60
C ILE A 296 18.59 -4.60 9.97
N SER A 297 18.52 -3.81 11.03
CA SER A 297 18.67 -4.27 12.43
C SER A 297 17.44 -4.03 13.30
N HIS A 298 16.66 -2.98 13.02
CA HIS A 298 15.49 -2.58 13.79
C HIS A 298 14.18 -3.16 13.24
N LEU A 299 14.09 -3.36 11.91
CA LEU A 299 12.90 -3.91 11.25
C LEU A 299 12.47 -5.28 11.82
N PRO A 300 13.37 -6.26 12.10
CA PRO A 300 12.95 -7.52 12.70
C PRO A 300 12.30 -7.34 14.06
N ARG A 301 12.82 -6.44 14.87
CA ARG A 301 12.28 -6.12 16.21
C ARG A 301 10.93 -5.39 16.10
N PHE A 302 10.77 -4.54 15.09
CA PHE A 302 9.52 -3.87 14.81
C PHE A 302 8.43 -4.87 14.40
N ILE A 303 8.74 -5.78 13.46
CA ILE A 303 7.83 -6.84 12.99
C ILE A 303 7.45 -7.78 14.14
N SER A 304 8.42 -8.21 14.96
CA SER A 304 8.17 -9.17 16.05
C SER A 304 7.22 -8.65 17.15
N ARG A 305 7.05 -7.32 17.27
CA ARG A 305 6.09 -6.70 18.20
C ARG A 305 4.64 -6.76 17.71
N ALA A 306 4.41 -7.03 16.43
CA ALA A 306 3.09 -7.17 15.84
C ALA A 306 2.64 -8.63 15.91
N GLU A 307 1.79 -8.96 16.88
CA GLU A 307 1.36 -10.34 17.16
C GLU A 307 0.82 -11.08 15.94
N LYS A 308 0.04 -10.40 15.09
CA LYS A 308 -0.54 -10.99 13.90
C LYS A 308 0.50 -11.41 12.86
N LEU A 309 1.63 -10.72 12.77
CA LEU A 309 2.70 -11.06 11.85
C LEU A 309 3.57 -12.23 12.33
N ASN A 310 3.51 -12.59 13.60
CA ASN A 310 4.23 -13.75 14.14
C ASN A 310 3.56 -15.09 13.79
N ALA A 311 2.31 -15.07 13.34
CA ALA A 311 1.55 -16.27 12.96
C ALA A 311 1.76 -16.70 11.48
N LEU A 312 2.64 -16.02 10.74
CA LEU A 312 2.94 -16.34 9.35
C LEU A 312 3.77 -17.63 9.26
N ASN A 313 3.32 -18.59 8.45
CA ASN A 313 3.93 -19.92 8.39
C ASN A 313 4.29 -20.40 6.98
N GLN A 314 4.01 -19.57 5.96
CA GLN A 314 4.44 -19.84 4.59
C GLN A 314 5.10 -18.62 3.96
N ILE A 315 6.02 -18.86 3.03
CA ILE A 315 6.70 -17.83 2.25
C ILE A 315 6.61 -18.14 0.76
N ASP A 316 6.37 -17.11 0.00
CA ASP A 316 6.33 -17.12 -1.46
C ASP A 316 7.41 -16.17 -1.99
N LEU A 317 8.42 -16.73 -2.65
CA LEU A 317 9.47 -16.00 -3.33
C LEU A 317 9.11 -15.85 -4.79
N MET A 318 8.92 -14.60 -5.21
CA MET A 318 8.53 -14.27 -6.58
C MET A 318 9.62 -13.45 -7.26
N PHE A 319 10.04 -13.91 -8.43
CA PHE A 319 11.07 -13.27 -9.25
C PHE A 319 10.47 -12.69 -10.52
N ASP A 320 10.61 -11.38 -10.69
CA ASP A 320 10.22 -10.64 -11.89
C ASP A 320 11.45 -10.03 -12.57
N SER A 321 11.33 -9.50 -13.79
CA SER A 321 12.46 -8.88 -14.50
C SER A 321 12.98 -7.60 -13.85
N ARG A 322 12.24 -7.01 -12.92
CA ARG A 322 12.56 -5.72 -12.28
C ARG A 322 12.53 -5.77 -10.76
N SER A 323 12.21 -6.91 -10.20
CA SER A 323 12.16 -7.04 -8.73
C SER A 323 12.17 -8.49 -8.29
N VAL A 324 12.56 -8.69 -7.05
CA VAL A 324 12.35 -9.94 -6.33
C VAL A 324 11.55 -9.63 -5.06
N ALA A 325 10.60 -10.50 -4.73
CA ALA A 325 9.76 -10.30 -3.56
C ALA A 325 9.65 -11.56 -2.71
N ALA A 326 9.73 -11.39 -1.40
CA ALA A 326 9.40 -12.38 -0.39
C ALA A 326 8.07 -12.00 0.27
N THR A 327 7.05 -12.85 0.15
CA THR A 327 5.74 -12.61 0.75
C THR A 327 5.45 -13.69 1.77
N LEU A 328 5.31 -13.30 3.03
CA LEU A 328 4.91 -14.18 4.12
C LEU A 328 3.40 -14.06 4.34
N SER A 329 2.74 -15.20 4.53
CA SER A 329 1.30 -15.28 4.76
C SER A 329 0.95 -16.47 5.64
N PRO A 330 -0.25 -16.51 6.25
CA PRO A 330 -0.74 -17.70 6.91
C PRO A 330 -1.20 -18.74 5.86
N GLN A 331 -1.40 -19.96 6.29
CA GLN A 331 -1.84 -21.05 5.41
C GLN A 331 -3.29 -20.89 4.92
N SER A 332 -4.13 -20.15 5.65
CA SER A 332 -5.50 -19.82 5.23
C SER A 332 -5.46 -18.73 4.14
N GLY A 333 -5.93 -19.06 2.95
CA GLY A 333 -5.92 -18.15 1.78
C GLY A 333 -6.99 -17.05 1.78
N GLU A 334 -7.44 -16.56 2.94
CA GLU A 334 -8.45 -15.50 3.05
C GLU A 334 -7.91 -14.12 2.64
N ALA A 335 -8.74 -13.29 2.03
CA ALA A 335 -8.34 -12.00 1.47
C ALA A 335 -7.80 -11.00 2.52
N ASN A 336 -8.27 -11.08 3.78
CA ASN A 336 -7.91 -10.16 4.88
C ASN A 336 -6.86 -10.73 5.85
N CYS A 337 -6.12 -11.77 5.45
CA CYS A 337 -5.11 -12.38 6.29
C CYS A 337 -3.89 -11.46 6.52
N PRO A 338 -3.21 -11.58 7.68
CA PRO A 338 -1.94 -10.92 7.92
C PRO A 338 -0.94 -11.21 6.79
N ARG A 339 -0.21 -10.18 6.35
CA ARG A 339 0.75 -10.32 5.25
C ARG A 339 1.97 -9.42 5.45
N LEU A 340 3.13 -10.01 5.27
CA LEU A 340 4.40 -9.28 5.19
C LEU A 340 5.01 -9.50 3.81
N ARG A 341 5.19 -8.42 3.03
CA ARG A 341 5.86 -8.45 1.73
C ARG A 341 7.10 -7.58 1.76
N LEU A 342 8.25 -8.18 1.49
CA LEU A 342 9.53 -7.50 1.24
C LEU A 342 9.84 -7.63 -0.24
N GLU A 343 10.09 -6.52 -0.90
CA GLU A 343 10.37 -6.46 -2.33
C GLU A 343 11.63 -5.63 -2.55
N ILE A 344 12.48 -6.04 -3.46
CA ILE A 344 13.69 -5.33 -3.87
C ILE A 344 13.55 -5.02 -5.35
N SER A 345 13.60 -3.74 -5.71
CA SER A 345 13.59 -3.29 -7.10
C SER A 345 14.98 -3.43 -7.67
N SER A 346 15.21 -4.38 -8.55
CA SER A 346 16.47 -4.55 -9.29
C SER A 346 16.21 -5.03 -10.69
N THR A 347 16.95 -4.51 -11.66
CA THR A 347 16.86 -4.91 -13.08
C THR A 347 17.80 -6.06 -13.43
N GLU A 348 18.77 -6.37 -12.57
CA GLU A 348 19.77 -7.41 -12.78
C GLU A 348 19.41 -8.66 -11.96
N SER A 349 19.22 -9.79 -12.65
CA SER A 349 18.79 -11.04 -12.03
C SER A 349 19.79 -11.58 -11.00
N ASP A 350 21.08 -11.41 -11.25
CA ASP A 350 22.15 -11.90 -10.38
C ASP A 350 22.14 -11.15 -9.01
N TRP A 351 21.86 -9.85 -9.06
CA TRP A 351 21.69 -9.03 -7.87
C TRP A 351 20.41 -9.35 -7.10
N GLN A 352 19.34 -9.75 -7.79
CA GLN A 352 18.08 -10.10 -7.14
C GLN A 352 18.25 -11.19 -6.10
N LEU A 353 18.97 -12.26 -6.46
CA LEU A 353 19.16 -13.41 -5.57
C LEU A 353 20.06 -13.08 -4.39
N SER A 354 21.20 -12.41 -4.63
CA SER A 354 22.13 -12.00 -3.58
C SER A 354 21.51 -10.99 -2.61
N SER A 355 20.78 -10.01 -3.12
CA SER A 355 20.04 -9.01 -2.33
C SER A 355 18.92 -9.66 -1.50
N LEU A 356 18.18 -10.62 -2.09
CA LEU A 356 17.17 -11.38 -1.37
C LEU A 356 17.78 -12.15 -0.20
N VAL A 357 18.94 -12.79 -0.39
CA VAL A 357 19.66 -13.50 0.68
C VAL A 357 20.02 -12.56 1.83
N GLN A 358 20.55 -11.37 1.49
CA GLN A 358 20.91 -10.36 2.50
C GLN A 358 19.68 -9.93 3.31
N VAL A 359 18.61 -9.54 2.63
CA VAL A 359 17.38 -9.06 3.26
C VAL A 359 16.70 -10.17 4.08
N CYS A 360 16.59 -11.39 3.56
CA CYS A 360 16.02 -12.52 4.29
C CYS A 360 16.80 -12.83 5.56
N ARG A 361 18.14 -12.85 5.49
CA ARG A 361 18.99 -13.14 6.64
C ARG A 361 18.84 -12.13 7.77
N GLN A 362 18.66 -10.85 7.42
CA GLN A 362 18.63 -9.76 8.38
C GLN A 362 17.23 -9.41 8.86
N SER A 363 16.22 -9.47 7.96
CA SER A 363 14.90 -8.85 8.20
C SER A 363 13.84 -9.81 8.72
N LEU A 364 14.01 -11.12 8.53
CA LEU A 364 12.95 -12.09 8.78
C LEU A 364 13.32 -13.06 9.93
N PRO A 365 12.99 -12.70 11.18
CA PRO A 365 13.30 -13.56 12.34
C PRO A 365 12.52 -14.89 12.31
N THR A 366 11.41 -14.96 11.56
CA THR A 366 10.51 -16.11 11.51
C THR A 366 10.86 -17.16 10.46
N LEU A 367 11.95 -17.00 9.69
CA LEU A 367 12.33 -17.97 8.64
C LEU A 367 12.51 -19.40 9.18
N SER A 368 12.99 -19.54 10.39
CA SER A 368 13.18 -20.84 11.04
C SER A 368 11.87 -21.54 11.47
N THR A 369 10.72 -20.88 11.37
CA THR A 369 9.40 -21.42 11.74
C THR A 369 8.50 -21.70 10.54
N LEU A 370 8.91 -21.27 9.36
CA LEU A 370 8.12 -21.42 8.14
C LEU A 370 8.06 -22.90 7.70
N LYS A 371 6.84 -23.36 7.41
CA LYS A 371 6.57 -24.74 7.00
C LYS A 371 6.55 -24.94 5.49
N ARG A 372 6.23 -23.90 4.74
CA ARG A 372 6.09 -23.98 3.29
C ARG A 372 6.88 -22.88 2.60
N LEU A 373 7.60 -23.27 1.55
CA LEU A 373 8.36 -22.37 0.67
C LEU A 373 7.89 -22.57 -0.78
N ASP A 374 7.29 -21.55 -1.35
CA ASP A 374 6.96 -21.46 -2.76
C ASP A 374 8.00 -20.60 -3.48
N ILE A 375 8.60 -21.09 -4.58
CA ILE A 375 9.55 -20.32 -5.41
C ILE A 375 9.00 -20.28 -6.83
N ARG A 376 8.64 -19.08 -7.29
CA ARG A 376 7.97 -18.90 -8.58
C ARG A 376 8.38 -17.64 -9.32
N GLU A 377 8.19 -17.65 -10.63
CA GLU A 377 8.28 -16.45 -11.47
C GLU A 377 6.97 -15.67 -11.45
N GLY A 378 7.07 -14.35 -11.56
CA GLY A 378 5.95 -13.48 -11.86
C GLY A 378 5.41 -13.68 -13.28
N GLN A 379 4.26 -13.09 -13.56
CA GLN A 379 3.59 -13.33 -14.84
C GLN A 379 4.28 -12.66 -16.02
N TYR A 380 4.71 -11.38 -15.90
CA TYR A 380 5.41 -10.61 -16.94
C TYR A 380 5.93 -9.27 -16.40
N PRO A 381 7.05 -8.73 -16.91
CA PRO A 381 8.04 -9.39 -17.77
C PRO A 381 8.90 -10.40 -17.00
N ARG A 382 9.51 -11.34 -17.71
CA ARG A 382 10.25 -12.46 -17.12
C ARG A 382 11.69 -12.08 -16.80
N PRO A 383 12.29 -12.57 -15.68
CA PRO A 383 13.70 -12.41 -15.39
C PRO A 383 14.56 -13.12 -16.46
N ARG A 384 15.72 -12.54 -16.74
CA ARG A 384 16.74 -13.15 -17.63
C ARG A 384 17.83 -13.69 -16.71
N TRP A 385 17.78 -15.00 -16.48
CA TRP A 385 18.81 -15.69 -15.73
C TRP A 385 20.05 -15.93 -16.61
N GLN A 386 21.24 -15.79 -16.04
CA GLN A 386 22.49 -16.21 -16.66
C GLN A 386 22.89 -17.54 -16.05
N ASP A 387 23.34 -18.50 -16.89
CA ASP A 387 23.81 -19.81 -16.39
C ASP A 387 25.22 -19.66 -15.80
N ASN A 388 25.34 -19.16 -14.57
CA ASN A 388 26.60 -18.93 -13.87
C ASN A 388 26.70 -19.81 -12.62
N ASN A 389 27.89 -20.39 -12.37
CA ASN A 389 28.16 -21.18 -11.16
C ASN A 389 27.99 -20.39 -9.83
N GLU A 390 28.05 -19.06 -9.88
CA GLU A 390 27.83 -18.19 -8.73
C GLU A 390 26.37 -18.21 -8.25
N GLU A 391 25.43 -18.36 -9.17
CA GLU A 391 24.00 -18.47 -8.83
C GLU A 391 23.71 -19.70 -7.98
N ASP A 392 24.36 -20.85 -8.28
CA ASP A 392 24.17 -22.08 -7.51
C ASP A 392 24.56 -21.90 -6.05
N ALA A 393 25.62 -21.15 -5.78
CA ALA A 393 26.04 -20.84 -4.42
C ALA A 393 25.03 -19.97 -3.68
N HIS A 394 24.47 -18.96 -4.33
CA HIS A 394 23.45 -18.10 -3.73
C HIS A 394 22.14 -18.86 -3.47
N TRP A 395 21.71 -19.76 -4.35
CA TRP A 395 20.55 -20.63 -4.11
C TRP A 395 20.75 -21.50 -2.87
N LEU A 396 21.94 -22.07 -2.70
CA LEU A 396 22.24 -22.88 -1.52
C LEU A 396 22.19 -22.06 -0.24
N VAL A 397 22.79 -20.87 -0.25
CA VAL A 397 22.75 -19.95 0.90
C VAL A 397 21.32 -19.55 1.24
N LEU A 398 20.48 -19.25 0.23
CA LEU A 398 19.09 -18.92 0.42
C LEU A 398 18.32 -20.10 1.06
N LEU A 399 18.45 -21.30 0.50
CA LEU A 399 17.74 -22.48 0.99
C LEU A 399 18.16 -22.92 2.41
N GLN A 400 19.39 -22.63 2.81
CA GLN A 400 19.88 -22.90 4.18
C GLN A 400 19.18 -22.06 5.25
N LEU A 401 18.58 -20.89 4.87
CA LEU A 401 17.84 -20.05 5.81
C LEU A 401 16.52 -20.69 6.29
N PHE A 402 15.97 -21.63 5.53
CA PHE A 402 14.66 -22.22 5.78
C PHE A 402 14.76 -23.56 6.50
N THR A 403 15.08 -23.54 7.79
CA THR A 403 15.38 -24.75 8.57
C THR A 403 14.16 -25.59 8.93
N ALA A 404 12.95 -25.03 8.98
CA ALA A 404 11.73 -25.74 9.36
C ALA A 404 10.79 -26.04 8.17
N VAL A 405 11.21 -25.73 6.94
CA VAL A 405 10.38 -25.97 5.75
C VAL A 405 10.20 -27.47 5.50
N GLU A 406 8.96 -27.89 5.50
CA GLU A 406 8.52 -29.27 5.22
C GLU A 406 8.13 -29.46 3.74
N ASP A 407 7.53 -28.41 3.14
CA ASP A 407 7.03 -28.40 1.77
C ASP A 407 7.75 -27.37 0.90
N LEU A 408 8.43 -27.81 -0.15
CA LEU A 408 9.06 -26.96 -1.16
C LEU A 408 8.26 -27.03 -2.47
N HIS A 409 7.79 -25.88 -2.94
CA HIS A 409 7.09 -25.76 -4.22
C HIS A 409 7.93 -24.97 -5.22
N LEU A 410 8.19 -25.56 -6.39
CA LEU A 410 8.98 -24.94 -7.45
C LEU A 410 8.16 -24.76 -8.72
N SER A 411 8.18 -23.57 -9.31
CA SER A 411 7.72 -23.40 -10.68
C SER A 411 8.61 -24.17 -11.66
N LYS A 412 8.07 -24.53 -12.83
CA LYS A 412 8.81 -25.31 -13.83
C LYS A 412 10.16 -24.68 -14.22
N ARG A 413 10.21 -23.36 -14.33
CA ARG A 413 11.41 -22.68 -14.80
C ARG A 413 12.43 -22.48 -13.70
N LEU A 414 11.99 -22.02 -12.53
CA LEU A 414 12.93 -21.87 -11.41
C LEU A 414 13.49 -23.21 -10.92
N ALA A 415 12.79 -24.31 -11.18
CA ALA A 415 13.36 -25.63 -10.98
C ALA A 415 14.61 -25.90 -11.85
N LEU A 416 14.79 -25.20 -13.00
CA LEU A 416 16.02 -25.29 -13.80
C LEU A 416 17.22 -24.65 -13.12
N HIS A 417 17.02 -23.64 -12.33
CA HIS A 417 18.07 -22.90 -11.62
C HIS A 417 18.31 -23.44 -10.20
N VAL A 418 17.26 -23.87 -9.51
CA VAL A 418 17.36 -24.44 -8.15
C VAL A 418 17.90 -25.88 -8.16
N ALA A 419 17.52 -26.69 -9.17
CA ALA A 419 17.90 -28.10 -9.20
C ALA A 419 19.42 -28.34 -9.35
N PRO A 420 20.18 -27.60 -10.19
CA PRO A 420 21.64 -27.71 -10.24
C PRO A 420 22.30 -27.44 -8.88
N ALA A 421 21.84 -26.42 -8.14
CA ALA A 421 22.34 -26.12 -6.81
C ALA A 421 22.12 -27.27 -5.80
N LEU A 422 21.10 -28.08 -5.97
CA LEU A 422 20.81 -29.26 -5.14
C LEU A 422 21.53 -30.53 -5.65
N GLN A 423 22.10 -30.49 -6.87
CA GLN A 423 22.82 -31.61 -7.45
C GLN A 423 24.20 -31.73 -6.77
N ASP A 424 24.69 -32.96 -6.64
CA ASP A 424 26.03 -33.27 -6.16
C ASP A 424 26.42 -32.67 -4.79
N LEU A 425 25.41 -32.39 -3.94
CA LEU A 425 25.67 -32.00 -2.55
C LEU A 425 26.27 -33.21 -1.80
N ALA A 426 27.46 -32.98 -1.22
CA ALA A 426 28.02 -33.92 -0.25
C ALA A 426 27.01 -34.15 0.90
N GLU A 427 27.02 -35.34 1.50
CA GLU A 427 26.05 -35.74 2.52
C GLU A 427 25.92 -34.69 3.66
N GLU A 428 27.05 -34.15 4.13
CA GLU A 428 27.07 -33.12 5.17
C GLU A 428 26.30 -31.85 4.75
N ARG A 429 26.45 -31.37 3.50
CA ARG A 429 25.72 -30.21 2.98
C ARG A 429 24.26 -30.52 2.71
N ALA A 430 23.94 -31.72 2.24
CA ALA A 430 22.57 -32.17 2.05
C ALA A 430 21.77 -32.27 3.36
N ALA A 431 22.45 -32.43 4.50
CA ALA A 431 21.84 -32.40 5.83
C ALA A 431 21.44 -30.99 6.28
N VAL A 432 22.19 -29.97 5.84
CA VAL A 432 22.01 -28.58 6.29
C VAL A 432 21.01 -27.81 5.41
N VAL A 433 20.91 -28.16 4.12
CA VAL A 433 19.98 -27.52 3.19
C VAL A 433 18.58 -28.06 3.41
N LEU A 434 17.63 -27.23 3.80
CA LEU A 434 16.24 -27.55 4.10
C LEU A 434 16.11 -28.79 5.02
N PRO A 435 16.65 -28.78 6.23
CA PRO A 435 16.81 -30.00 7.07
C PRO A 435 15.48 -30.69 7.40
N ALA A 436 14.35 -29.97 7.47
CA ALA A 436 13.02 -30.52 7.77
C ALA A 436 12.23 -30.93 6.53
N LEU A 437 12.78 -30.81 5.31
CA LEU A 437 12.07 -31.05 4.07
C LEU A 437 11.52 -32.48 3.96
N GLN A 438 10.23 -32.60 3.65
CA GLN A 438 9.50 -33.84 3.46
C GLN A 438 8.97 -33.99 2.02
N ASN A 439 8.47 -32.91 1.44
CA ASN A 439 7.86 -32.95 0.13
C ASN A 439 8.44 -31.89 -0.83
N VAL A 440 8.69 -32.30 -2.07
CA VAL A 440 9.07 -31.38 -3.16
C VAL A 440 7.98 -31.45 -4.23
N PHE A 441 7.35 -30.32 -4.48
CA PHE A 441 6.31 -30.16 -5.50
C PHE A 441 6.88 -29.37 -6.69
N ILE A 442 6.83 -29.96 -7.88
CA ILE A 442 7.32 -29.27 -9.09
C ILE A 442 6.19 -29.14 -10.09
N GLU A 443 6.00 -27.90 -10.56
CA GLU A 443 5.01 -27.63 -11.61
C GLU A 443 5.46 -28.27 -12.92
N ARG A 444 4.62 -29.18 -13.48
CA ARG A 444 4.88 -29.86 -14.75
C ARG A 444 6.24 -30.57 -14.83
N LEU A 445 6.61 -31.29 -13.77
CA LEU A 445 7.85 -32.07 -13.76
C LEU A 445 7.97 -32.94 -15.05
N PRO A 446 9.03 -32.73 -15.86
CA PRO A 446 9.22 -33.52 -17.06
C PRO A 446 9.51 -35.02 -16.71
N PRO A 447 9.12 -35.94 -17.55
CA PRO A 447 9.35 -37.38 -17.30
C PRO A 447 10.84 -37.75 -17.27
N THR A 448 11.67 -37.00 -18.01
CA THR A 448 13.13 -37.16 -18.12
C THR A 448 13.79 -35.78 -18.14
N GLY A 449 15.08 -35.67 -17.88
CA GLY A 449 15.85 -34.45 -17.99
C GLY A 449 16.69 -34.09 -16.74
N ILE A 450 17.40 -33.00 -16.83
CA ILE A 450 18.36 -32.51 -15.82
C ILE A 450 17.69 -32.30 -14.45
N ILE A 451 16.55 -31.60 -14.43
CA ILE A 451 15.81 -31.31 -13.18
C ILE A 451 15.50 -32.58 -12.42
N ARG A 452 14.95 -33.59 -13.13
CA ARG A 452 14.56 -34.83 -12.47
C ARG A 452 15.77 -35.62 -11.95
N ARG A 453 16.89 -35.59 -12.67
CA ARG A 453 18.15 -36.21 -12.25
C ARG A 453 18.68 -35.57 -10.99
N ALA A 454 18.84 -34.25 -10.99
CA ALA A 454 19.35 -33.46 -9.86
C ALA A 454 18.51 -33.67 -8.59
N ILE A 455 17.17 -33.54 -8.70
CA ILE A 455 16.30 -33.73 -7.53
C ILE A 455 16.30 -35.21 -7.03
N LYS A 456 16.42 -36.20 -7.93
CA LYS A 456 16.58 -37.59 -7.53
C LYS A 456 17.92 -37.83 -6.82
N GLN A 457 19.01 -37.22 -7.27
CA GLN A 457 20.31 -37.28 -6.59
C GLN A 457 20.24 -36.70 -5.18
N PHE A 458 19.63 -35.51 -5.05
CA PHE A 458 19.37 -34.91 -3.75
C PHE A 458 18.50 -35.80 -2.86
N ALA A 459 17.43 -36.37 -3.38
CA ALA A 459 16.58 -37.32 -2.65
C ALA A 459 17.34 -38.56 -2.18
N ALA A 460 18.22 -39.10 -3.02
CA ALA A 460 19.07 -40.23 -2.67
C ALA A 460 20.09 -39.90 -1.57
N ALA A 461 20.70 -38.74 -1.63
CA ALA A 461 21.59 -38.23 -0.56
C ALA A 461 20.83 -38.11 0.76
N ARG A 462 19.64 -37.54 0.76
CA ARG A 462 18.77 -37.42 1.92
C ARG A 462 18.32 -38.75 2.50
N GLN A 463 18.04 -39.71 1.63
CA GLN A 463 17.67 -41.10 2.06
C GLN A 463 18.80 -41.79 2.81
N ARG A 464 20.07 -41.59 2.41
CA ARG A 464 21.24 -42.12 3.14
C ARG A 464 21.39 -41.54 4.55
N LEU A 465 20.81 -40.34 4.76
CA LEU A 465 20.81 -39.62 6.04
C LEU A 465 19.56 -39.94 6.90
N ASP A 466 18.80 -40.95 6.58
CA ASP A 466 17.52 -41.30 7.22
C ASP A 466 16.46 -40.17 7.18
N ARG A 467 16.52 -39.31 6.16
CA ARG A 467 15.60 -38.19 5.96
C ARG A 467 14.98 -38.19 4.55
N PRO A 468 14.18 -39.24 4.22
CA PRO A 468 13.64 -39.42 2.89
C PRO A 468 12.69 -38.26 2.51
N ILE A 469 12.71 -37.83 1.23
CA ILE A 469 11.82 -36.85 0.67
C ILE A 469 10.93 -37.46 -0.40
N THR A 470 9.70 -36.93 -0.50
CA THR A 470 8.72 -37.35 -1.52
C THR A 470 8.66 -36.31 -2.64
N ILE A 471 8.80 -36.73 -3.89
CA ILE A 471 8.71 -35.84 -5.06
C ILE A 471 7.32 -35.97 -5.67
N LYS A 472 6.58 -34.89 -5.73
CA LYS A 472 5.20 -34.83 -6.23
C LYS A 472 5.07 -33.87 -7.40
N ARG A 473 4.17 -34.18 -8.34
CA ARG A 473 3.80 -33.25 -9.41
C ARG A 473 2.67 -32.35 -8.94
N ARG A 474 2.86 -31.02 -9.01
CA ARG A 474 1.79 -30.05 -8.75
C ARG A 474 0.87 -29.99 -9.99
N LYS A 475 -0.44 -30.21 -9.80
CA LYS A 475 -1.46 -29.81 -10.78
C LYS A 475 -1.70 -28.32 -10.60
N ARG A 476 -1.86 -27.56 -11.69
CA ARG A 476 -2.32 -26.17 -11.61
C ARG A 476 -3.77 -26.18 -11.11
N GLU A 477 -4.02 -25.53 -9.99
CA GLU A 477 -5.37 -25.11 -9.59
C GLU A 477 -5.76 -23.88 -10.38
#